data_0ca02bcfcdcb1de69c5e99c0ba35c411
#
_entry.id   0ca02bcfcdcb1de69c5e99c0ba35c411
#
_cell.length_a   1.000
_cell.length_b   1.000
_cell.length_c   1.000
_cell.angle_alpha   90.00
_cell.angle_beta   90.00
_cell.angle_gamma   90.00
#
_symmetry.space_group_name_H-M   'P 1'
#
loop_
_entity.id
_entity.type
_entity.pdbx_description
1 polymer ?
#
loop_
_entity_poly.entity_id
_entity_poly.type
_entity_poly.pdbx_seq_one_letter_code
_entity_poly.pdbx_strand_id
1 'polypeptide(L)'
;MPRPHVPATAGASLPDTPLTRLLAATATAALLAAVAAPARRLGRRDARDSFPFSHYPMFSATRKDHCWVTHLLGERTDGTITPLHYSYLGTGGLNAVRRQVRRRVKNGEGQQIADRAAERLARRNRREDRTVARLHVVRGRYLVEPFMRGASEAEHTSRLDVRGTAVIPGREDLAAALPTQQVISR
;
A
#
# COMPACT_ATOMS: atom_id res chain seq x y z
N MET A 1 -4.31 51.16 -10.66
CA MET A 1 -5.54 50.76 -9.94
C MET A 1 -5.22 50.70 -8.46
N PRO A 2 -5.84 51.51 -7.58
CA PRO A 2 -5.61 51.47 -6.14
C PRO A 2 -6.26 50.20 -5.56
N ARG A 3 -5.53 49.48 -4.65
CA ARG A 3 -6.01 48.33 -3.94
C ARG A 3 -7.11 48.72 -2.95
N PRO A 4 -8.21 47.93 -2.83
CA PRO A 4 -9.22 48.24 -1.82
C PRO A 4 -8.65 48.05 -0.43
N HIS A 5 -8.84 49.06 0.41
CA HIS A 5 -8.50 49.09 1.82
C HIS A 5 -9.51 48.20 2.55
N VAL A 6 -9.09 47.00 3.01
CA VAL A 6 -9.92 46.18 3.89
C VAL A 6 -9.83 46.76 5.28
N PRO A 7 -10.94 47.23 5.88
CA PRO A 7 -10.92 47.73 7.25
C PRO A 7 -10.58 46.55 8.20
N ALA A 8 -9.58 46.75 9.05
CA ALA A 8 -9.29 45.83 10.14
C ALA A 8 -10.51 45.79 11.08
N THR A 9 -11.18 44.62 11.12
CA THR A 9 -12.20 44.34 12.11
C THR A 9 -11.55 44.38 13.49
N ALA A 10 -11.78 45.46 14.23
CA ALA A 10 -11.41 45.58 15.63
C ALA A 10 -12.13 44.46 16.39
N GLY A 11 -11.39 43.41 16.80
CA GLY A 11 -11.92 42.34 17.64
C GLY A 11 -12.49 42.99 18.93
N ALA A 12 -13.79 42.84 19.15
CA ALA A 12 -14.43 43.28 20.38
C ALA A 12 -13.78 42.50 21.54
N SER A 13 -12.92 43.17 22.31
CA SER A 13 -12.36 42.60 23.53
C SER A 13 -13.49 42.49 24.56
N LEU A 14 -13.74 41.28 25.05
CA LEU A 14 -14.68 41.04 26.12
C LEU A 14 -14.24 41.79 27.37
N PRO A 15 -15.18 42.40 28.14
CA PRO A 15 -14.85 43.14 29.36
C PRO A 15 -14.14 42.21 30.35
N ASP A 16 -13.06 42.71 30.96
CA ASP A 16 -12.26 41.93 31.91
C ASP A 16 -12.94 41.91 33.30
N THR A 17 -13.95 41.07 33.41
CA THR A 17 -14.71 40.83 34.65
C THR A 17 -14.30 39.50 35.30
N PRO A 18 -14.53 39.35 36.63
CA PRO A 18 -14.27 38.04 37.29
C PRO A 18 -14.99 36.90 36.62
N LEU A 19 -16.18 37.15 36.09
CA LEU A 19 -16.97 36.16 35.36
C LEU A 19 -16.31 35.72 34.04
N THR A 20 -15.82 36.70 33.27
CA THR A 20 -15.13 36.37 31.98
C THR A 20 -13.82 35.62 32.20
N ARG A 21 -13.08 35.95 33.28
CA ARG A 21 -11.89 35.18 33.68
C ARG A 21 -12.22 33.75 34.07
N LEU A 22 -13.29 33.55 34.84
CA LEU A 22 -13.75 32.22 35.23
C LEU A 22 -14.17 31.39 33.99
N LEU A 23 -14.94 31.98 33.09
CA LEU A 23 -15.35 31.32 31.83
C LEU A 23 -14.14 30.98 30.96
N ALA A 24 -13.17 31.85 30.82
CA ALA A 24 -11.95 31.61 30.06
C ALA A 24 -11.12 30.48 30.70
N ALA A 25 -10.98 30.45 32.02
CA ALA A 25 -10.25 29.43 32.75
C ALA A 25 -10.94 28.04 32.59
N THR A 26 -12.26 27.99 32.72
CA THR A 26 -13.03 26.74 32.55
C THR A 26 -12.98 26.22 31.11
N ALA A 27 -13.08 27.11 30.11
CA ALA A 27 -12.95 26.73 28.70
C ALA A 27 -11.54 26.21 28.40
N THR A 28 -10.51 26.87 28.92
CA THR A 28 -9.11 26.42 28.76
C THR A 28 -8.89 25.05 29.41
N ALA A 29 -9.36 24.88 30.64
CA ALA A 29 -9.26 23.57 31.33
C ALA A 29 -10.00 22.45 30.58
N ALA A 30 -11.19 22.73 30.04
CA ALA A 30 -11.93 21.77 29.22
C ALA A 30 -11.18 21.39 27.92
N LEU A 31 -10.57 22.37 27.23
CA LEU A 31 -9.76 22.11 26.05
C LEU A 31 -8.51 21.29 26.38
N LEU A 32 -7.82 21.61 27.46
CA LEU A 32 -6.65 20.83 27.91
C LEU A 32 -7.05 19.41 28.29
N ALA A 33 -8.16 19.23 28.99
CA ALA A 33 -8.68 17.90 29.32
C ALA A 33 -9.06 17.10 28.06
N ALA A 34 -9.67 17.74 27.07
CA ALA A 34 -10.02 17.12 25.80
C ALA A 34 -8.77 16.67 25.00
N VAL A 35 -7.72 17.51 24.97
CA VAL A 35 -6.46 17.18 24.33
C VAL A 35 -5.70 16.07 25.08
N ALA A 36 -5.77 16.06 26.41
CA ALA A 36 -5.12 15.05 27.24
C ALA A 36 -5.91 13.72 27.34
N ALA A 37 -7.20 13.73 27.06
CA ALA A 37 -8.05 12.54 27.17
C ALA A 37 -7.56 11.32 26.36
N PRO A 38 -7.03 11.45 25.13
CA PRO A 38 -6.46 10.33 24.38
C PRO A 38 -5.25 9.68 25.06
N ALA A 39 -4.48 10.45 25.84
CA ALA A 39 -3.30 9.93 26.53
C ALA A 39 -3.63 8.85 27.57
N ARG A 40 -4.84 8.85 28.14
CA ARG A 40 -5.34 7.81 29.06
C ARG A 40 -5.53 6.45 28.38
N ARG A 41 -5.58 6.42 27.05
CA ARG A 41 -5.74 5.20 26.24
C ARG A 41 -4.44 4.71 25.63
N LEU A 42 -3.33 5.42 25.88
CA LEU A 42 -1.99 4.99 25.49
C LEU A 42 -1.69 3.64 26.15
N GLY A 43 -1.42 2.61 25.34
CA GLY A 43 -1.14 1.25 25.79
C GLY A 43 -2.31 0.26 25.76
N ARG A 44 -3.54 0.69 25.50
CA ARG A 44 -4.67 -0.23 25.31
C ARG A 44 -4.75 -0.68 23.86
N ARG A 45 -4.57 -1.99 23.63
CA ARG A 45 -4.59 -2.62 22.28
C ARG A 45 -5.93 -2.51 21.55
N ASP A 46 -7.03 -2.27 22.27
CA ASP A 46 -8.40 -2.27 21.75
C ASP A 46 -9.04 -0.88 21.69
N ALA A 47 -8.24 0.19 21.80
CA ALA A 47 -8.78 1.55 21.73
C ALA A 47 -9.32 1.83 20.33
N ARG A 48 -10.68 1.94 20.20
CA ARG A 48 -11.31 2.42 18.98
C ARG A 48 -10.98 3.88 18.77
N ASP A 49 -10.58 4.21 17.54
CA ASP A 49 -10.39 5.59 17.12
C ASP A 49 -11.71 6.36 17.16
N SER A 50 -11.69 7.49 17.86
CA SER A 50 -12.80 8.45 17.88
C SER A 50 -12.29 9.82 17.47
N PHE A 51 -12.42 10.14 16.20
CA PHE A 51 -12.17 11.49 15.71
C PHE A 51 -13.14 12.51 16.38
N PRO A 52 -12.68 13.70 16.82
CA PRO A 52 -11.34 14.30 16.65
C PRO A 52 -10.34 13.98 17.77
N PHE A 53 -10.73 13.23 18.79
CA PHE A 53 -9.92 12.93 19.98
C PHE A 53 -9.18 11.60 19.84
N SER A 54 -8.95 11.16 18.61
CA SER A 54 -8.27 9.90 18.34
C SER A 54 -6.76 10.02 18.59
N HIS A 55 -6.22 8.99 19.24
CA HIS A 55 -4.79 8.72 19.17
C HIS A 55 -4.47 8.36 17.71
N TYR A 56 -3.75 9.23 17.01
CA TYR A 56 -3.39 9.03 15.61
C TYR A 56 -2.29 7.97 15.49
N PRO A 57 -2.64 6.69 15.26
CA PRO A 57 -1.69 5.58 15.39
C PRO A 57 -0.83 5.39 14.13
N MET A 58 -0.69 6.42 13.27
CA MET A 58 0.04 6.27 12.01
C MET A 58 1.46 5.78 12.20
N PHE A 59 2.07 6.07 13.36
CA PHE A 59 3.46 5.71 13.66
C PHE A 59 3.65 4.84 14.91
N SER A 60 2.58 4.62 15.69
CA SER A 60 2.65 3.91 16.97
C SER A 60 2.08 2.49 16.95
N ALA A 61 1.46 2.07 15.85
CA ALA A 61 1.00 0.69 15.72
C ALA A 61 2.20 -0.24 15.58
N THR A 62 2.32 -1.23 16.46
CA THR A 62 3.28 -2.33 16.31
C THR A 62 3.05 -2.99 14.95
N ARG A 63 3.98 -2.79 14.03
CA ARG A 63 3.92 -3.40 12.70
C ARG A 63 4.20 -4.89 12.84
N LYS A 64 3.50 -5.70 12.05
CA LYS A 64 3.82 -7.12 11.94
C LYS A 64 5.19 -7.26 11.29
N ASP A 65 5.96 -8.25 11.71
CA ASP A 65 7.29 -8.55 11.17
C ASP A 65 7.24 -8.95 9.69
N HIS A 66 6.04 -9.22 9.17
CA HIS A 66 5.84 -9.65 7.80
C HIS A 66 4.63 -8.97 7.14
N CYS A 67 4.70 -8.85 5.81
CA CYS A 67 3.58 -8.40 4.99
C CYS A 67 3.29 -9.40 3.86
N TRP A 68 2.01 -9.46 3.46
CA TRP A 68 1.57 -10.20 2.29
C TRP A 68 1.40 -9.25 1.11
N VAL A 69 2.10 -9.52 0.03
CA VAL A 69 2.00 -8.73 -1.21
C VAL A 69 1.60 -9.64 -2.36
N THR A 70 0.66 -9.18 -3.18
CA THR A 70 0.33 -9.81 -4.45
C THR A 70 0.91 -8.96 -5.57
N HIS A 71 1.74 -9.55 -6.40
CA HIS A 71 2.45 -8.87 -7.49
C HIS A 71 2.65 -9.81 -8.69
N LEU A 72 3.27 -9.30 -9.74
CA LEU A 72 3.63 -10.05 -10.94
C LEU A 72 5.11 -10.35 -10.95
N LEU A 73 5.45 -11.57 -11.33
CA LEU A 73 6.79 -11.96 -11.75
C LEU A 73 6.76 -12.32 -13.22
N GLY A 74 7.76 -11.90 -13.96
CA GLY A 74 7.98 -12.25 -15.36
C GLY A 74 9.16 -13.20 -15.47
N GLU A 75 8.97 -14.29 -16.18
CA GLU A 75 10.02 -15.24 -16.56
C GLU A 75 10.54 -14.86 -17.93
N ARG A 76 11.81 -14.55 -18.02
CA ARG A 76 12.52 -14.14 -19.25
C ARG A 76 13.01 -15.36 -20.02
N THR A 77 13.33 -15.14 -21.28
CA THR A 77 13.86 -16.19 -22.18
C THR A 77 15.17 -16.83 -21.71
N ASP A 78 15.92 -16.16 -20.86
CA ASP A 78 17.14 -16.68 -20.22
C ASP A 78 16.85 -17.46 -18.90
N GLY A 79 15.57 -17.65 -18.55
CA GLY A 79 15.13 -18.30 -17.31
C GLY A 79 15.18 -17.39 -16.09
N THR A 80 15.60 -16.13 -16.21
CA THR A 80 15.60 -15.21 -15.07
C THR A 80 14.21 -14.73 -14.72
N ILE A 81 13.94 -14.62 -13.41
CA ILE A 81 12.65 -14.10 -12.89
C ILE A 81 12.85 -12.65 -12.48
N THR A 82 11.95 -11.78 -12.92
CA THR A 82 12.01 -10.34 -12.64
C THR A 82 10.64 -9.81 -12.22
N PRO A 83 10.56 -8.88 -11.25
CA PRO A 83 9.32 -8.22 -10.91
C PRO A 83 8.80 -7.39 -12.08
N LEU A 84 7.50 -7.51 -12.37
CA LEU A 84 6.84 -6.70 -13.40
C LEU A 84 6.07 -5.52 -12.78
N HIS A 85 5.95 -4.45 -13.55
CA HIS A 85 5.28 -3.24 -13.08
C HIS A 85 3.78 -3.49 -12.81
N TYR A 86 3.27 -2.95 -11.70
CA TYR A 86 1.88 -3.15 -11.26
C TYR A 86 0.82 -2.67 -12.27
N SER A 87 1.18 -1.79 -13.21
CA SER A 87 0.26 -1.29 -14.23
C SER A 87 -0.27 -2.37 -15.18
N TYR A 88 0.37 -3.54 -15.24
CA TYR A 88 -0.15 -4.71 -15.96
C TYR A 88 -1.32 -5.37 -15.22
N LEU A 89 -1.39 -5.22 -13.89
CA LEU A 89 -2.50 -5.74 -13.07
C LEU A 89 -3.78 -4.91 -13.17
N GLY A 90 -3.67 -3.60 -13.40
CA GLY A 90 -4.83 -2.72 -13.43
C GLY A 90 -4.50 -1.28 -13.79
N THR A 91 -5.55 -0.46 -13.86
CA THR A 91 -5.48 0.98 -14.05
C THR A 91 -5.68 1.70 -12.72
N GLY A 92 -5.04 2.86 -12.57
CA GLY A 92 -5.10 3.67 -11.35
C GLY A 92 -3.82 3.62 -10.52
N GLY A 93 -3.85 4.25 -9.35
CA GLY A 93 -2.70 4.30 -8.45
C GLY A 93 -2.40 2.95 -7.80
N LEU A 94 -1.14 2.74 -7.41
CA LEU A 94 -0.63 1.50 -6.81
C LEU A 94 -1.54 0.93 -5.71
N ASN A 95 -2.00 1.78 -4.78
CA ASN A 95 -2.85 1.33 -3.67
C ASN A 95 -4.23 0.86 -4.10
N ALA A 96 -4.81 1.46 -5.16
CA ALA A 96 -6.09 1.03 -5.71
C ALA A 96 -5.96 -0.33 -6.39
N VAL A 97 -4.96 -0.48 -7.27
CA VAL A 97 -4.66 -1.75 -7.96
C VAL A 97 -4.36 -2.85 -6.95
N ARG A 98 -3.50 -2.60 -5.95
CA ARG A 98 -3.16 -3.55 -4.89
C ARG A 98 -4.40 -4.08 -4.15
N ARG A 99 -5.35 -3.19 -3.78
CA ARG A 99 -6.58 -3.60 -3.08
C ARG A 99 -7.48 -4.45 -3.97
N GLN A 100 -7.63 -4.08 -5.26
CA GLN A 100 -8.44 -4.83 -6.22
C GLN A 100 -7.86 -6.23 -6.45
N VAL A 101 -6.57 -6.31 -6.77
CA VAL A 101 -5.89 -7.58 -7.03
C VAL A 101 -5.94 -8.50 -5.81
N ARG A 102 -5.66 -7.98 -4.62
CA ARG A 102 -5.75 -8.76 -3.38
C ARG A 102 -7.13 -9.37 -3.18
N ARG A 103 -8.21 -8.62 -3.45
CA ARG A 103 -9.59 -9.10 -3.34
C ARG A 103 -9.86 -10.22 -4.34
N ARG A 104 -9.51 -9.99 -5.60
CA ARG A 104 -9.75 -10.93 -6.69
C ARG A 104 -8.94 -12.23 -6.51
N VAL A 105 -7.67 -12.14 -6.11
CA VAL A 105 -6.85 -13.33 -5.80
C VAL A 105 -7.43 -14.11 -4.63
N LYS A 106 -7.98 -13.44 -3.60
CA LYS A 106 -8.68 -14.10 -2.50
C LYS A 106 -9.93 -14.86 -2.96
N ASN A 107 -10.60 -14.36 -4.00
CA ASN A 107 -11.78 -14.99 -4.61
C ASN A 107 -11.42 -16.13 -5.62
N GLY A 108 -10.14 -16.49 -5.77
CA GLY A 108 -9.72 -17.55 -6.69
C GLY A 108 -9.50 -17.10 -8.14
N GLU A 109 -9.58 -15.80 -8.44
CA GLU A 109 -9.47 -15.25 -9.80
C GLU A 109 -8.02 -15.03 -10.26
N GLY A 110 -7.05 -15.72 -9.65
CA GLY A 110 -5.63 -15.54 -9.95
C GLY A 110 -5.27 -15.79 -11.40
N GLN A 111 -5.81 -16.87 -12.00
CA GLN A 111 -5.58 -17.21 -13.41
C GLN A 111 -6.12 -16.13 -14.35
N GLN A 112 -7.34 -15.65 -14.14
CA GLN A 112 -7.93 -14.59 -14.97
C GLN A 112 -7.13 -13.27 -14.90
N ILE A 113 -6.50 -13.01 -13.76
CA ILE A 113 -5.62 -11.85 -13.60
C ILE A 113 -4.35 -12.06 -14.42
N ALA A 114 -3.77 -13.27 -14.41
CA ALA A 114 -2.58 -13.63 -15.19
C ALA A 114 -2.85 -13.44 -16.69
N ASP A 115 -3.94 -14.01 -17.21
CA ASP A 115 -4.31 -13.93 -18.63
C ASP A 115 -4.45 -12.47 -19.09
N ARG A 116 -5.21 -11.66 -18.34
CA ARG A 116 -5.37 -10.23 -18.65
C ARG A 116 -4.08 -9.42 -18.54
N ALA A 117 -3.20 -9.79 -17.61
CA ALA A 117 -1.89 -9.14 -17.48
C ALA A 117 -0.99 -9.49 -18.66
N ALA A 118 -1.00 -10.74 -19.13
CA ALA A 118 -0.26 -11.19 -20.30
C ALA A 118 -0.70 -10.45 -21.58
N GLU A 119 -2.01 -10.33 -21.80
CA GLU A 119 -2.56 -9.54 -22.91
C GLU A 119 -2.12 -8.06 -22.86
N ARG A 120 -2.14 -7.46 -21.67
CA ARG A 120 -1.71 -6.06 -21.49
C ARG A 120 -0.22 -5.89 -21.77
N LEU A 121 0.59 -6.86 -21.32
CA LEU A 121 2.03 -6.85 -21.56
C LEU A 121 2.32 -6.97 -23.05
N ALA A 122 1.67 -7.90 -23.75
CA ALA A 122 1.78 -8.07 -25.21
C ALA A 122 1.42 -6.78 -25.96
N ARG A 123 0.30 -6.16 -25.61
CA ARG A 123 -0.15 -4.91 -26.24
C ARG A 123 0.78 -3.73 -26.00
N ARG A 124 1.31 -3.58 -24.79
CA ARG A 124 2.21 -2.46 -24.45
C ARG A 124 3.61 -2.63 -25.00
N ASN A 125 4.06 -3.86 -25.16
CA ASN A 125 5.33 -4.25 -25.75
C ASN A 125 6.53 -3.34 -25.37
N ARG A 126 6.65 -3.02 -24.07
CA ARG A 126 7.76 -2.17 -23.58
C ARG A 126 9.09 -2.84 -23.84
N ARG A 127 10.10 -2.05 -24.20
CA ARG A 127 11.45 -2.57 -24.53
C ARG A 127 12.04 -3.44 -23.43
N GLU A 128 11.85 -3.04 -22.17
CA GLU A 128 12.34 -3.72 -20.96
C GLU A 128 11.69 -5.09 -20.72
N ASP A 129 10.45 -5.30 -21.24
CA ASP A 129 9.67 -6.51 -21.01
C ASP A 129 9.61 -7.43 -22.24
N ARG A 130 10.32 -7.13 -23.31
CA ARG A 130 10.29 -7.90 -24.56
C ARG A 130 10.80 -9.33 -24.42
N THR A 131 11.70 -9.57 -23.49
CA THR A 131 12.29 -10.88 -23.20
C THR A 131 11.44 -11.72 -22.24
N VAL A 132 10.34 -11.16 -21.70
CA VAL A 132 9.44 -11.91 -20.82
C VAL A 132 8.56 -12.81 -21.67
N ALA A 133 8.67 -14.13 -21.51
CA ALA A 133 7.88 -15.12 -22.24
C ALA A 133 6.68 -15.63 -21.44
N ARG A 134 6.81 -15.70 -20.12
CA ARG A 134 5.75 -16.17 -19.21
C ARG A 134 5.64 -15.23 -18.03
N LEU A 135 4.43 -15.07 -17.47
CA LEU A 135 4.25 -14.32 -16.23
C LEU A 135 3.48 -15.11 -15.17
N HIS A 136 3.71 -14.76 -13.92
CA HIS A 136 3.09 -15.38 -12.76
C HIS A 136 2.47 -14.31 -11.86
N VAL A 137 1.22 -14.54 -11.46
CA VAL A 137 0.59 -13.81 -10.36
C VAL A 137 0.96 -14.53 -9.08
N VAL A 138 1.73 -13.87 -8.24
CA VAL A 138 2.22 -14.47 -7.00
C VAL A 138 1.71 -13.73 -5.78
N ARG A 139 1.50 -14.47 -4.69
CA ARG A 139 1.23 -13.93 -3.37
C ARG A 139 2.39 -14.30 -2.45
N GLY A 140 3.25 -13.31 -2.16
CA GLY A 140 4.42 -13.48 -1.33
C GLY A 140 4.20 -13.02 0.10
N ARG A 141 4.80 -13.73 1.06
CA ARG A 141 4.99 -13.30 2.45
C ARG A 141 6.42 -12.83 2.60
N TYR A 142 6.56 -11.54 2.89
CA TYR A 142 7.85 -10.88 3.00
C TYR A 142 8.14 -10.44 4.42
N LEU A 143 9.35 -10.67 4.90
CA LEU A 143 9.85 -10.14 6.15
C LEU A 143 10.21 -8.67 5.97
N VAL A 144 9.63 -7.82 6.79
CA VAL A 144 9.72 -6.35 6.62
C VAL A 144 11.14 -5.86 6.92
N GLU A 145 11.72 -6.33 8.01
CA GLU A 145 13.03 -5.86 8.46
C GLU A 145 14.17 -6.26 7.50
N PRO A 146 14.32 -7.54 7.07
CA PRO A 146 15.31 -7.91 6.07
C PRO A 146 15.13 -7.15 4.75
N PHE A 147 13.89 -7.00 4.28
CA PHE A 147 13.60 -6.24 3.07
C PHE A 147 14.06 -4.78 3.17
N MET A 148 13.80 -4.12 4.30
CA MET A 148 14.18 -2.71 4.52
C MET A 148 15.69 -2.52 4.65
N ARG A 149 16.44 -3.56 5.05
CA ARG A 149 17.90 -3.56 5.09
C ARG A 149 18.54 -3.87 3.73
N GLY A 150 17.77 -4.13 2.69
CA GLY A 150 18.29 -4.50 1.38
C GLY A 150 18.84 -5.93 1.30
N ALA A 151 18.35 -6.83 2.18
CA ALA A 151 18.70 -8.24 2.14
C ALA A 151 18.28 -8.89 0.81
N SER A 152 18.92 -9.99 0.45
CA SER A 152 18.62 -10.75 -0.76
C SER A 152 17.17 -11.25 -0.78
N GLU A 153 16.63 -11.54 -1.96
CA GLU A 153 15.25 -12.05 -2.11
C GLU A 153 15.04 -13.33 -1.30
N ALA A 154 16.05 -14.20 -1.23
CA ALA A 154 16.00 -15.44 -0.47
C ALA A 154 15.87 -15.21 1.05
N GLU A 155 16.42 -14.12 1.57
CA GLU A 155 16.42 -13.78 3.00
C GLU A 155 15.12 -13.10 3.45
N HIS A 156 14.51 -12.28 2.59
CA HIS A 156 13.29 -11.57 2.95
C HIS A 156 12.00 -12.26 2.49
N THR A 157 12.07 -13.24 1.58
CA THR A 157 10.90 -14.00 1.11
C THR A 157 10.72 -15.27 1.94
N SER A 158 9.71 -15.29 2.81
CA SER A 158 9.43 -16.45 3.65
C SER A 158 8.44 -17.45 3.04
N ARG A 159 7.64 -17.02 2.05
CA ARG A 159 6.70 -17.86 1.32
C ARG A 159 6.29 -17.19 0.01
N LEU A 160 6.15 -17.98 -1.05
CA LEU A 160 5.66 -17.53 -2.35
C LEU A 160 4.62 -18.52 -2.88
N ASP A 161 3.36 -18.08 -3.01
CA ASP A 161 2.26 -18.87 -3.55
C ASP A 161 1.94 -18.37 -4.97
N VAL A 162 2.07 -19.21 -5.99
CA VAL A 162 1.61 -18.93 -7.36
C VAL A 162 0.08 -19.02 -7.40
N ARG A 163 -0.58 -17.99 -7.92
CA ARG A 163 -2.04 -17.88 -7.99
C ARG A 163 -2.58 -17.91 -9.42
N GLY A 164 -1.71 -17.77 -10.40
CA GLY A 164 -2.01 -17.89 -11.81
C GLY A 164 -0.76 -17.71 -12.65
N THR A 165 -0.73 -18.34 -13.81
CA THR A 165 0.39 -18.30 -14.76
C THR A 165 -0.17 -18.13 -16.16
N ALA A 166 0.45 -17.26 -16.96
CA ALA A 166 0.08 -17.07 -18.35
C ALA A 166 1.30 -16.91 -19.25
N VAL A 167 1.24 -17.48 -20.42
CA VAL A 167 2.18 -17.23 -21.51
C VAL A 167 1.84 -15.90 -22.17
N ILE A 168 2.82 -15.14 -22.57
CA ILE A 168 2.59 -13.86 -23.24
C ILE A 168 2.16 -14.13 -24.68
N PRO A 169 0.99 -13.62 -25.15
CA PRO A 169 0.54 -13.79 -26.52
C PRO A 169 1.58 -13.37 -27.57
N GLY A 170 1.82 -14.25 -28.55
CA GLY A 170 2.86 -14.09 -29.57
C GLY A 170 4.28 -14.41 -29.10
N ARG A 171 4.43 -15.09 -27.96
CA ARG A 171 5.73 -15.55 -27.43
C ARG A 171 5.67 -17.01 -26.96
N GLU A 172 4.81 -17.80 -27.55
CA GLU A 172 4.56 -19.20 -27.20
C GLU A 172 5.82 -20.05 -27.39
N ASP A 173 6.53 -19.84 -28.50
CA ASP A 173 7.80 -20.56 -28.79
C ASP A 173 8.89 -20.22 -27.76
N LEU A 174 8.96 -18.97 -27.36
CA LEU A 174 9.91 -18.54 -26.32
C LEU A 174 9.56 -19.16 -24.95
N ALA A 175 8.28 -19.28 -24.64
CA ALA A 175 7.83 -19.90 -23.40
C ALA A 175 8.04 -21.43 -23.40
N ALA A 176 7.94 -22.08 -24.57
CA ALA A 176 8.20 -23.51 -24.73
C ALA A 176 9.68 -23.87 -24.56
N ALA A 177 10.57 -22.95 -24.92
CA ALA A 177 12.02 -23.12 -24.74
C ALA A 177 12.49 -22.96 -23.28
N LEU A 178 11.62 -22.41 -22.39
CA LEU A 178 11.97 -22.23 -20.98
C LEU A 178 12.03 -23.61 -20.28
N PRO A 179 13.03 -23.83 -19.41
CA PRO A 179 13.05 -25.01 -18.56
C PRO A 179 11.78 -25.05 -17.71
N THR A 180 11.25 -26.27 -17.51
CA THR A 180 10.12 -26.45 -16.58
C THR A 180 10.61 -26.21 -15.16
N GLN A 181 10.84 -24.94 -14.82
CA GLN A 181 11.16 -24.57 -13.45
C GLN A 181 9.88 -24.70 -12.62
N GLN A 182 9.96 -25.54 -11.61
CA GLN A 182 9.05 -25.43 -10.49
C GLN A 182 9.22 -24.04 -9.90
N VAL A 183 8.36 -23.11 -10.36
CA VAL A 183 8.27 -21.77 -9.79
C VAL A 183 7.99 -21.95 -8.31
N ILE A 184 9.08 -21.90 -7.59
CA ILE A 184 9.24 -21.67 -6.16
C ILE A 184 7.96 -21.83 -5.34
N SER A 185 7.55 -23.07 -5.01
CA SER A 185 6.87 -23.33 -3.73
C SER A 185 7.96 -23.51 -2.67
N ARG A 186 8.32 -22.45 -2.02
CA ARG A 186 9.05 -22.47 -0.76
C ARG A 186 8.12 -22.11 0.38
#